data_7e7a89343a0b7e77bb168897bdb6bb7e
#
_entry.id   7e7a89343a0b7e77bb168897bdb6bb7e
#
_cell.length_a   1.000
_cell.length_b   1.000
_cell.length_c   1.000
_cell.angle_alpha   90.00
_cell.angle_beta   90.00
_cell.angle_gamma   90.00
#
_symmetry.space_group_name_H-M   'P 1'
#
loop_
_entity.id
_entity.type
_entity.pdbx_description
1 polymer ?
#
loop_
_entity_poly.entity_id
_entity_poly.type
_entity_poly.pdbx_seq_one_letter_code
_entity_poly.pdbx_strand_id
1 'polypeptide(L)'
;MIRIPECPSAEGEFTDIALTVGGKRVMPTACRVSALPFNTPWPGHQRPVSQSEVSGFVRIVADEPVEVEAETHRPFAGAVVRPLSEGVIAERRGRGVCFTLKEEGQYVLEFGDEHTALHIFLDRPRDFSEYGKPTRVFGAGVHDAGKIVVNDGDRIFLEEGAHVYGVLYGKNVHDVAVYGYGVLDGGKEERTSPNCYEDMTNGCLKFYESSHIRIDGVTFIDSAIWVCNLFACTDAVLNDIKVVGHWK
;
A
#
# COMPACT_ATOMS: atom_id res chain seq x y z
N MET A 1 16.48 -10.62 11.41
CA MET A 1 16.73 -9.15 11.36
C MET A 1 15.41 -8.43 11.05
N ILE A 2 15.07 -7.36 11.81
CA ILE A 2 13.83 -6.59 11.59
C ILE A 2 14.21 -5.24 10.94
N ARG A 3 13.65 -4.94 9.78
CA ARG A 3 13.74 -3.64 9.09
C ARG A 3 12.35 -3.04 8.93
N ILE A 4 12.24 -1.74 9.06
CA ILE A 4 10.97 -1.02 8.92
C ILE A 4 11.27 0.18 8.02
N PRO A 5 10.97 0.05 6.72
CA PRO A 5 11.14 1.15 5.78
C PRO A 5 10.29 2.36 6.19
N GLU A 6 10.93 3.50 6.42
CA GLU A 6 10.22 4.76 6.61
C GLU A 6 9.71 5.24 5.24
N CYS A 7 8.45 5.60 5.17
CA CYS A 7 7.85 6.11 3.95
C CYS A 7 7.22 7.48 4.24
N PRO A 8 7.76 8.57 3.68
CA PRO A 8 7.16 9.89 3.86
C PRO A 8 5.76 9.91 3.24
N SER A 9 4.82 10.59 3.90
CA SER A 9 3.43 10.72 3.42
C SER A 9 3.02 12.18 3.35
N ALA A 10 2.24 12.54 2.32
CA ALA A 10 1.62 13.86 2.21
C ALA A 10 0.52 14.10 3.24
N GLU A 11 -0.11 13.04 3.75
CA GLU A 11 -1.11 13.11 4.83
C GLU A 11 -0.45 13.34 6.21
N GLY A 12 0.90 13.38 6.27
CA GLY A 12 1.66 13.58 7.49
C GLY A 12 1.87 12.29 8.29
N GLU A 13 2.00 12.43 9.62
CA GLU A 13 2.20 11.33 10.54
C GLU A 13 0.87 10.75 11.03
N PHE A 14 0.75 9.43 11.06
CA PHE A 14 -0.40 8.77 11.68
C PHE A 14 -0.16 8.61 13.18
N THR A 15 -0.90 9.38 13.98
CA THR A 15 -0.68 9.49 15.44
C THR A 15 -1.76 8.81 16.29
N ASP A 16 -2.84 8.32 15.69
CA ASP A 16 -3.97 7.71 16.41
C ASP A 16 -3.59 6.41 17.13
N ILE A 17 -2.59 5.71 16.58
CA ILE A 17 -2.05 4.47 17.14
C ILE A 17 -0.53 4.60 17.27
N ALA A 18 -0.05 4.61 18.50
CA ALA A 18 1.38 4.52 18.78
C ALA A 18 1.85 3.07 18.61
N LEU A 19 2.89 2.86 17.83
CA LEU A 19 3.38 1.54 17.44
C LEU A 19 4.80 1.29 17.93
N THR A 20 5.02 0.09 18.46
CA THR A 20 6.36 -0.43 18.77
C THR A 20 6.50 -1.79 18.10
N VAL A 21 7.59 -2.00 17.37
CA VAL A 21 7.88 -3.22 16.63
C VAL A 21 9.26 -3.72 17.03
N GLY A 22 9.34 -4.95 17.57
CA GLY A 22 10.60 -5.50 18.05
C GLY A 22 11.29 -4.60 19.08
N GLY A 23 10.53 -3.95 19.96
CA GLY A 23 11.03 -3.04 20.98
C GLY A 23 11.43 -1.62 20.48
N LYS A 24 11.25 -1.32 19.20
CA LYS A 24 11.54 0.01 18.62
C LYS A 24 10.25 0.75 18.31
N ARG A 25 10.17 2.02 18.70
CA ARG A 25 9.06 2.88 18.30
C ARG A 25 9.10 3.15 16.81
N VAL A 26 7.95 3.03 16.18
CA VAL A 26 7.76 3.20 14.74
C VAL A 26 6.64 4.22 14.49
N MET A 27 6.83 5.06 13.50
CA MET A 27 5.77 5.94 13.02
C MET A 27 5.11 5.31 11.79
N PRO A 28 3.82 4.93 11.87
CA PRO A 28 3.11 4.45 10.70
C PRO A 28 2.96 5.55 9.65
N THR A 29 2.97 5.15 8.39
CA THR A 29 2.71 6.06 7.26
C THR A 29 1.21 6.36 7.22
N ALA A 30 0.83 7.64 7.20
CA ALA A 30 -0.56 8.02 7.06
C ALA A 30 -1.04 7.80 5.62
N CYS A 31 -2.27 7.35 5.49
CA CYS A 31 -2.97 7.21 4.22
C CYS A 31 -4.46 7.51 4.43
N ARG A 32 -5.17 7.76 3.35
CA ARG A 32 -6.59 8.09 3.42
C ARG A 32 -7.42 6.86 3.02
N VAL A 33 -8.45 6.56 3.79
CA VAL A 33 -9.36 5.44 3.55
C VAL A 33 -10.81 5.93 3.50
N SER A 34 -11.71 5.08 3.03
CA SER A 34 -13.15 5.35 3.01
C SER A 34 -13.70 5.33 4.43
N ALA A 35 -14.33 6.42 4.87
CA ALA A 35 -15.00 6.51 6.17
C ALA A 35 -16.45 5.99 6.17
N LEU A 36 -17.01 5.78 4.98
CA LEU A 36 -18.41 5.35 4.82
C LEU A 36 -18.48 4.07 3.99
N PRO A 37 -19.54 3.28 4.15
CA PRO A 37 -19.75 2.08 3.34
C PRO A 37 -19.65 2.37 1.85
N PHE A 38 -19.13 1.41 1.10
CA PHE A 38 -18.88 1.54 -0.33
C PHE A 38 -20.13 1.92 -1.15
N ASN A 39 -21.29 1.52 -0.71
CA ASN A 39 -22.57 1.82 -1.35
C ASN A 39 -23.13 3.21 -1.03
N THR A 40 -22.44 4.01 -0.21
CA THR A 40 -22.87 5.38 0.06
C THR A 40 -22.62 6.25 -1.17
N PRO A 41 -23.67 6.84 -1.78
CA PRO A 41 -23.52 7.64 -3.00
C PRO A 41 -22.80 8.97 -2.73
N TRP A 42 -22.13 9.45 -3.75
CA TRP A 42 -21.53 10.79 -3.77
C TRP A 42 -21.76 11.46 -5.12
N PRO A 43 -21.78 12.78 -5.19
CA PRO A 43 -21.93 13.50 -6.45
C PRO A 43 -20.64 13.45 -7.27
N GLY A 44 -20.80 13.43 -8.61
CA GLY A 44 -19.66 13.47 -9.54
C GLY A 44 -18.89 12.18 -9.64
N HIS A 45 -17.62 12.26 -9.97
CA HIS A 45 -16.75 11.12 -10.23
C HIS A 45 -15.76 10.86 -9.09
N GLN A 46 -15.52 11.86 -8.27
CA GLN A 46 -14.56 11.83 -7.18
C GLN A 46 -15.31 11.81 -5.84
N ARG A 47 -14.97 10.85 -4.97
CA ARG A 47 -15.50 10.83 -3.60
C ARG A 47 -15.03 12.08 -2.84
N PRO A 48 -15.91 12.80 -2.12
CA PRO A 48 -15.50 13.98 -1.36
C PRO A 48 -14.67 13.59 -0.13
N VAL A 49 -13.72 14.43 0.24
CA VAL A 49 -12.83 14.23 1.41
C VAL A 49 -13.63 14.01 2.71
N SER A 50 -14.82 14.61 2.84
CA SER A 50 -15.72 14.42 3.98
C SER A 50 -16.26 12.99 4.15
N GLN A 51 -16.09 12.14 3.15
CA GLN A 51 -16.42 10.71 3.20
C GLN A 51 -15.18 9.82 3.37
N SER A 52 -14.06 10.41 3.72
CA SER A 52 -12.81 9.71 3.97
C SER A 52 -12.30 10.00 5.38
N GLU A 53 -11.42 9.15 5.86
CA GLU A 53 -10.70 9.31 7.12
C GLU A 53 -9.22 8.96 6.94
N VAL A 54 -8.39 9.40 7.89
CA VAL A 54 -6.98 9.05 7.91
C VAL A 54 -6.80 7.73 8.66
N SER A 55 -6.11 6.80 8.05
CA SER A 55 -5.64 5.55 8.64
C SER A 55 -4.12 5.47 8.51
N GLY A 56 -3.52 4.42 9.05
CA GLY A 56 -2.08 4.21 8.97
C GLY A 56 -1.73 2.84 8.39
N PHE A 57 -0.54 2.77 7.82
CA PHE A 57 0.06 1.49 7.50
C PHE A 57 1.54 1.45 7.88
N VAL A 58 2.05 0.27 8.10
CA VAL A 58 3.47 0.00 8.32
C VAL A 58 3.88 -1.23 7.53
N ARG A 59 5.05 -1.18 6.92
CA ARG A 59 5.71 -2.34 6.34
C ARG A 59 6.84 -2.79 7.27
N ILE A 60 6.89 -4.07 7.55
CA ILE A 60 7.91 -4.73 8.36
C ILE A 60 8.55 -5.79 7.48
N VAL A 61 9.85 -5.78 7.36
CA VAL A 61 10.61 -6.83 6.66
C VAL A 61 11.42 -7.59 7.70
N ALA A 62 11.07 -8.86 7.92
CA ALA A 62 11.72 -9.67 8.94
C ALA A 62 11.81 -11.14 8.56
N ASP A 63 12.89 -11.78 8.99
CA ASP A 63 13.15 -13.23 8.83
C ASP A 63 12.80 -14.08 10.07
N GLU A 64 12.25 -13.45 11.09
CA GLU A 64 11.89 -14.02 12.37
C GLU A 64 10.52 -13.50 12.85
N PRO A 65 9.88 -14.16 13.84
CA PRO A 65 8.66 -13.64 14.45
C PRO A 65 8.85 -12.24 15.02
N VAL A 66 7.84 -11.38 14.85
CA VAL A 66 7.89 -9.99 15.24
C VAL A 66 6.89 -9.69 16.34
N GLU A 67 7.36 -9.20 17.48
CA GLU A 67 6.50 -8.67 18.53
C GLU A 67 6.05 -7.26 18.16
N VAL A 68 4.75 -7.03 18.28
CA VAL A 68 4.10 -5.74 17.98
C VAL A 68 3.34 -5.28 19.21
N GLU A 69 3.64 -4.08 19.69
CA GLU A 69 2.85 -3.39 20.69
C GLU A 69 2.19 -2.17 20.05
N ALA A 70 0.89 -2.01 20.27
CA ALA A 70 0.13 -0.90 19.73
C ALA A 70 -0.75 -0.29 20.83
N GLU A 71 -0.72 1.04 20.94
CA GLU A 71 -1.51 1.80 21.90
C GLU A 71 -2.36 2.84 21.19
N THR A 72 -3.61 3.02 21.62
CA THR A 72 -4.48 4.09 21.14
C THR A 72 -4.95 4.96 22.29
N HIS A 73 -5.16 6.24 22.02
CA HIS A 73 -5.77 7.15 22.98
C HIS A 73 -7.32 7.02 23.00
N ARG A 74 -7.91 6.33 22.03
CA ARG A 74 -9.35 6.11 21.94
C ARG A 74 -9.76 4.97 22.90
N PRO A 75 -10.91 5.09 23.58
CA PRO A 75 -11.46 3.98 24.38
C PRO A 75 -11.82 2.79 23.47
N PHE A 76 -11.48 1.58 23.88
CA PHE A 76 -11.86 0.36 23.17
C PHE A 76 -12.21 -0.77 24.14
N ALA A 77 -13.17 -1.61 23.77
CA ALA A 77 -13.58 -2.78 24.56
C ALA A 77 -12.70 -4.00 24.28
N GLY A 78 -12.27 -4.16 23.04
CA GLY A 78 -11.41 -5.24 22.58
C GLY A 78 -10.66 -4.85 21.31
N ALA A 79 -9.64 -5.62 20.97
CA ALA A 79 -8.92 -5.44 19.71
C ALA A 79 -8.82 -6.78 18.99
N VAL A 80 -8.76 -6.71 17.67
CA VAL A 80 -8.73 -7.87 16.77
C VAL A 80 -7.63 -7.67 15.75
N VAL A 81 -6.86 -8.73 15.49
CA VAL A 81 -5.92 -8.78 14.35
C VAL A 81 -6.54 -9.65 13.25
N ARG A 82 -6.68 -9.09 12.07
CA ARG A 82 -7.16 -9.81 10.89
C ARG A 82 -5.99 -10.14 9.94
N PRO A 83 -6.14 -11.21 9.13
CA PRO A 83 -7.29 -12.11 9.03
C PRO A 83 -7.38 -13.06 10.24
N LEU A 84 -8.59 -13.41 10.65
CA LEU A 84 -8.81 -14.29 11.82
C LEU A 84 -8.27 -15.70 11.59
N SER A 85 -8.10 -16.12 10.35
CA SER A 85 -7.51 -17.42 9.97
C SER A 85 -6.08 -17.59 10.47
N GLU A 86 -5.35 -16.48 10.65
CA GLU A 86 -3.96 -16.52 11.17
C GLU A 86 -3.88 -16.78 12.68
N GLY A 87 -5.00 -16.72 13.39
CA GLY A 87 -5.07 -17.01 14.82
C GLY A 87 -4.25 -16.07 15.70
N VAL A 88 -3.95 -14.86 15.24
CA VAL A 88 -3.18 -13.88 16.01
C VAL A 88 -4.07 -13.29 17.10
N ILE A 89 -3.65 -13.44 18.35
CA ILE A 89 -4.39 -12.94 19.50
C ILE A 89 -3.76 -11.64 19.98
N ALA A 90 -4.54 -10.57 19.97
CA ALA A 90 -4.17 -9.29 20.55
C ALA A 90 -4.43 -9.29 22.07
N GLU A 91 -3.39 -9.47 22.85
CA GLU A 91 -3.48 -9.47 24.30
C GLU A 91 -3.51 -8.05 24.84
N ARG A 92 -4.47 -7.75 25.73
CA ARG A 92 -4.57 -6.43 26.32
C ARG A 92 -3.38 -6.10 27.21
N ARG A 93 -2.75 -4.93 26.96
CA ARG A 93 -1.61 -4.44 27.74
C ARG A 93 -1.79 -2.94 28.03
N GLY A 94 -2.26 -2.61 29.20
CA GLY A 94 -2.49 -1.23 29.59
C GLY A 94 -3.51 -0.53 28.68
N ARG A 95 -3.07 0.52 27.98
CA ARG A 95 -3.86 1.31 27.03
C ARG A 95 -3.82 0.78 25.59
N GLY A 96 -3.20 -0.37 25.39
CA GLY A 96 -3.03 -0.96 24.10
C GLY A 96 -3.10 -2.48 24.13
N VAL A 97 -2.48 -3.08 23.15
CA VAL A 97 -2.37 -4.53 22.97
C VAL A 97 -0.96 -4.93 22.55
N CYS A 98 -0.63 -6.19 22.81
CA CYS A 98 0.59 -6.84 22.34
C CYS A 98 0.23 -8.13 21.60
N PHE A 99 0.92 -8.43 20.54
CA PHE A 99 0.77 -9.66 19.75
C PHE A 99 2.04 -10.00 18.98
N THR A 100 2.14 -11.23 18.50
CA THR A 100 3.29 -11.68 17.71
C THR A 100 2.82 -12.08 16.30
N LEU A 101 3.44 -11.52 15.29
CA LEU A 101 3.30 -11.93 13.91
C LEU A 101 4.39 -12.94 13.56
N LYS A 102 4.01 -14.12 13.07
CA LYS A 102 4.93 -15.22 12.77
C LYS A 102 5.13 -15.45 11.29
N GLU A 103 4.06 -15.31 10.54
CA GLU A 103 4.03 -15.57 9.10
C GLU A 103 3.99 -14.26 8.31
N GLU A 104 4.57 -14.26 7.10
CA GLU A 104 4.37 -13.13 6.20
C GLU A 104 2.90 -12.98 5.84
N GLY A 105 2.46 -11.73 5.71
CA GLY A 105 1.05 -11.47 5.43
C GLY A 105 0.66 -10.00 5.57
N GLN A 106 -0.60 -9.77 5.21
CA GLN A 106 -1.23 -8.47 5.31
C GLN A 106 -2.22 -8.50 6.47
N TYR A 107 -1.88 -7.81 7.53
CA TYR A 107 -2.66 -7.79 8.77
C TYR A 107 -3.34 -6.43 8.95
N VAL A 108 -4.47 -6.44 9.65
CA VAL A 108 -5.15 -5.23 10.11
C VAL A 108 -5.42 -5.38 11.61
N LEU A 109 -4.89 -4.46 12.40
CA LEU A 109 -5.24 -4.33 13.80
C LEU A 109 -6.42 -3.36 13.93
N GLU A 110 -7.53 -3.80 14.51
CA GLU A 110 -8.72 -3.01 14.77
C GLU A 110 -8.91 -2.84 16.29
N PHE A 111 -9.09 -1.60 16.76
CA PHE A 111 -9.42 -1.26 18.14
C PHE A 111 -10.92 -0.98 18.28
N GLY A 112 -11.69 -2.05 18.45
CA GLY A 112 -13.15 -1.97 18.62
C GLY A 112 -13.94 -1.89 17.33
N ASP A 113 -13.50 -1.12 16.36
CA ASP A 113 -14.13 -0.96 15.06
C ASP A 113 -13.10 -0.69 13.95
N GLU A 114 -13.58 -0.64 12.70
CA GLU A 114 -12.78 -0.39 11.51
C GLU A 114 -12.24 1.04 11.38
N HIS A 115 -12.79 2.01 12.12
CA HIS A 115 -12.36 3.41 12.10
C HIS A 115 -11.15 3.70 12.99
N THR A 116 -10.75 2.72 13.81
CA THR A 116 -9.55 2.78 14.62
C THR A 116 -8.66 1.60 14.28
N ALA A 117 -8.11 1.65 13.07
CA ALA A 117 -7.38 0.54 12.47
C ALA A 117 -5.97 0.92 12.00
N LEU A 118 -5.09 -0.07 11.99
CA LEU A 118 -3.73 0.01 11.46
C LEU A 118 -3.45 -1.17 10.54
N HIS A 119 -3.02 -0.90 9.32
CA HIS A 119 -2.57 -1.93 8.39
C HIS A 119 -1.10 -2.28 8.66
N ILE A 120 -0.81 -3.57 8.82
CA ILE A 120 0.53 -4.07 9.12
C ILE A 120 0.92 -5.11 8.07
N PHE A 121 1.94 -4.81 7.28
CA PHE A 121 2.45 -5.71 6.26
C PHE A 121 3.74 -6.34 6.76
N LEU A 122 3.74 -7.65 6.99
CA LEU A 122 4.94 -8.41 7.34
C LEU A 122 5.42 -9.16 6.11
N ASP A 123 6.59 -8.77 5.61
CA ASP A 123 7.25 -9.39 4.47
C ASP A 123 8.51 -10.15 4.91
N ARG A 124 8.87 -11.18 4.16
CA ARG A 124 10.20 -11.77 4.24
C ARG A 124 11.18 -10.96 3.40
N PRO A 125 12.49 -10.92 3.79
CA PRO A 125 13.50 -10.31 2.94
C PRO A 125 13.51 -10.98 1.56
N ARG A 126 13.46 -10.15 0.51
CA ARG A 126 13.46 -10.63 -0.88
C ARG A 126 14.71 -10.17 -1.61
N ASP A 127 15.18 -11.02 -2.49
CA ASP A 127 16.19 -10.69 -3.49
C ASP A 127 15.50 -10.43 -4.83
N PHE A 128 15.52 -9.17 -5.27
CA PHE A 128 14.95 -8.76 -6.55
C PHE A 128 15.95 -8.87 -7.70
N SER A 129 17.12 -9.49 -7.50
CA SER A 129 18.16 -9.64 -8.53
C SER A 129 17.68 -10.45 -9.75
N GLU A 130 16.65 -11.28 -9.59
CA GLU A 130 16.01 -12.01 -10.68
C GLU A 130 15.46 -11.11 -11.79
N TYR A 131 15.10 -9.87 -11.48
CA TYR A 131 14.62 -8.89 -12.46
C TYR A 131 15.74 -8.21 -13.22
N GLY A 132 17.00 -8.47 -12.87
CA GLY A 132 18.18 -7.89 -13.51
C GLY A 132 18.43 -6.44 -13.13
N LYS A 133 19.21 -5.74 -13.94
CA LYS A 133 19.55 -4.34 -13.65
C LYS A 133 18.37 -3.42 -13.92
N PRO A 134 17.97 -2.56 -12.97
CA PRO A 134 16.91 -1.59 -13.20
C PRO A 134 17.20 -0.63 -14.36
N THR A 135 16.19 -0.36 -15.18
CA THR A 135 16.22 0.71 -16.20
C THR A 135 15.84 2.05 -15.60
N ARG A 136 15.03 2.01 -14.54
CA ARG A 136 14.62 3.19 -13.76
C ARG A 136 14.60 2.85 -12.28
N VAL A 137 15.13 3.75 -11.45
CA VAL A 137 15.13 3.62 -9.98
C VAL A 137 14.48 4.84 -9.37
N PHE A 138 13.54 4.60 -8.46
CA PHE A 138 13.04 5.60 -7.52
C PHE A 138 13.65 5.28 -6.15
N GLY A 139 14.62 6.09 -5.74
CA GLY A 139 15.29 5.94 -4.45
C GLY A 139 14.41 6.43 -3.29
N ALA A 140 14.90 6.24 -2.05
CA ALA A 140 14.20 6.73 -0.86
C ALA A 140 13.88 8.23 -0.96
N GLY A 141 12.70 8.65 -0.51
CA GLY A 141 12.21 10.02 -0.57
C GLY A 141 10.97 10.18 -1.43
N VAL A 142 10.52 11.44 -1.58
CA VAL A 142 9.30 11.78 -2.32
C VAL A 142 9.64 12.14 -3.76
N HIS A 143 8.94 11.51 -4.71
CA HIS A 143 9.06 11.74 -6.14
C HIS A 143 7.72 12.18 -6.72
N ASP A 144 7.70 13.24 -7.50
CA ASP A 144 6.54 13.67 -8.29
C ASP A 144 6.78 13.28 -9.75
N ALA A 145 6.35 12.08 -10.10
CA ALA A 145 6.67 11.46 -11.39
C ALA A 145 5.55 11.62 -12.43
N GLY A 146 4.33 11.92 -11.99
CA GLY A 146 3.18 12.02 -12.88
C GLY A 146 2.96 10.75 -13.69
N LYS A 147 2.72 10.89 -14.99
CA LYS A 147 2.53 9.73 -15.88
C LYS A 147 3.86 9.08 -16.24
N ILE A 148 4.09 7.90 -15.71
CA ILE A 148 5.27 7.07 -15.99
C ILE A 148 4.94 6.16 -17.18
N VAL A 149 5.41 6.52 -18.36
CA VAL A 149 5.28 5.67 -19.55
C VAL A 149 6.29 4.53 -19.45
N VAL A 150 5.78 3.33 -19.59
CA VAL A 150 6.55 2.08 -19.54
C VAL A 150 6.82 1.60 -20.97
N ASN A 151 8.00 1.12 -21.24
CA ASN A 151 8.43 0.61 -22.52
C ASN A 151 8.82 -0.88 -22.43
N ASP A 152 9.05 -1.52 -23.58
CA ASP A 152 9.54 -2.89 -23.64
C ASP A 152 10.84 -3.05 -22.84
N GLY A 153 10.90 -4.11 -22.06
CA GLY A 153 12.08 -4.45 -21.27
C GLY A 153 12.30 -3.56 -20.03
N ASP A 154 11.40 -2.65 -19.71
CA ASP A 154 11.58 -1.78 -18.53
C ASP A 154 11.62 -2.59 -17.23
N ARG A 155 12.57 -2.21 -16.38
CA ARG A 155 12.79 -2.72 -15.03
C ARG A 155 12.72 -1.53 -14.08
N ILE A 156 11.56 -1.31 -13.47
CA ILE A 156 11.30 -0.13 -12.63
C ILE A 156 11.38 -0.58 -11.17
N PHE A 157 12.39 -0.06 -10.47
CA PHE A 157 12.64 -0.39 -9.08
C PHE A 157 12.23 0.76 -8.16
N LEU A 158 11.36 0.47 -7.20
CA LEU A 158 10.97 1.38 -6.13
C LEU A 158 11.67 0.93 -4.84
N GLU A 159 12.71 1.64 -4.45
CA GLU A 159 13.48 1.31 -3.23
C GLU A 159 12.65 1.44 -1.95
N GLU A 160 13.14 0.84 -0.87
CA GLU A 160 12.60 1.07 0.47
C GLU A 160 12.59 2.57 0.78
N GLY A 161 11.47 3.11 1.26
CA GLY A 161 11.32 4.54 1.56
C GLY A 161 11.02 5.41 0.34
N ALA A 162 10.92 4.86 -0.86
CA ALA A 162 10.44 5.60 -2.03
C ALA A 162 8.93 5.83 -1.93
N HIS A 163 8.50 7.08 -2.05
CA HIS A 163 7.10 7.48 -2.20
C HIS A 163 6.93 8.20 -3.53
N VAL A 164 6.31 7.54 -4.49
CA VAL A 164 6.22 8.01 -5.87
C VAL A 164 4.79 8.43 -6.18
N TYR A 165 4.54 9.74 -6.30
CA TYR A 165 3.29 10.25 -6.84
C TYR A 165 3.28 10.04 -8.35
N GLY A 166 2.33 9.25 -8.82
CA GLY A 166 2.20 9.01 -10.24
C GLY A 166 1.44 7.75 -10.61
N VAL A 167 1.37 7.50 -11.90
CA VAL A 167 0.71 6.34 -12.49
C VAL A 167 1.61 5.68 -13.53
N LEU A 168 1.61 4.36 -13.54
CA LEU A 168 2.32 3.54 -14.53
C LEU A 168 1.39 3.23 -15.70
N TYR A 169 1.85 3.50 -16.91
CA TYR A 169 1.09 3.27 -18.13
C TYR A 169 1.94 2.55 -19.17
N GLY A 170 1.48 1.41 -19.63
CA GLY A 170 2.07 0.64 -20.74
C GLY A 170 1.00 0.22 -21.74
N LYS A 171 1.31 0.33 -23.03
CA LYS A 171 0.47 -0.19 -24.11
C LYS A 171 1.33 -0.87 -25.16
N ASN A 172 0.96 -2.10 -25.54
CA ASN A 172 1.72 -2.94 -26.46
C ASN A 172 3.18 -3.13 -25.99
N VAL A 173 3.39 -3.32 -24.68
CA VAL A 173 4.71 -3.52 -24.09
C VAL A 173 4.90 -4.95 -23.62
N HIS A 174 6.16 -5.42 -23.68
CA HIS A 174 6.52 -6.77 -23.34
C HIS A 174 7.69 -6.81 -22.39
N ASP A 175 7.74 -7.87 -21.54
CA ASP A 175 8.85 -8.14 -20.65
C ASP A 175 9.16 -6.99 -19.69
N VAL A 176 8.15 -6.59 -18.92
CA VAL A 176 8.20 -5.47 -17.96
C VAL A 176 8.20 -5.98 -16.53
N ALA A 177 9.04 -5.41 -15.66
CA ALA A 177 8.97 -5.61 -14.23
C ALA A 177 8.89 -4.28 -13.47
N VAL A 178 7.99 -4.22 -12.48
CA VAL A 178 7.88 -3.13 -11.49
C VAL A 178 7.96 -3.77 -10.11
N TYR A 179 8.98 -3.44 -9.33
CA TYR A 179 9.27 -4.19 -8.12
C TYR A 179 9.94 -3.35 -7.04
N GLY A 180 9.97 -3.90 -5.84
CA GLY A 180 10.57 -3.27 -4.67
C GLY A 180 9.57 -2.98 -3.55
N TYR A 181 10.04 -2.32 -2.51
CA TYR A 181 9.24 -2.05 -1.31
C TYR A 181 8.72 -0.62 -1.20
N GLY A 182 8.87 0.17 -2.28
CA GLY A 182 8.35 1.52 -2.33
C GLY A 182 6.85 1.61 -2.50
N VAL A 183 6.34 2.84 -2.42
CA VAL A 183 4.93 3.19 -2.58
C VAL A 183 4.71 3.91 -3.91
N LEU A 184 3.71 3.48 -4.66
CA LEU A 184 3.15 4.22 -5.79
C LEU A 184 1.81 4.82 -5.38
N ASP A 185 1.73 6.13 -5.40
CA ASP A 185 0.64 6.93 -4.87
C ASP A 185 -0.11 7.66 -5.99
N GLY A 186 -1.37 7.30 -6.19
CA GLY A 186 -2.28 7.95 -7.12
C GLY A 186 -2.99 9.19 -6.54
N GLY A 187 -2.61 9.65 -5.35
CA GLY A 187 -3.32 10.71 -4.62
C GLY A 187 -3.35 12.07 -5.32
N LYS A 188 -2.44 12.34 -6.24
CA LYS A 188 -2.43 13.54 -7.08
C LYS A 188 -3.28 13.40 -8.34
N GLU A 189 -3.73 12.20 -8.68
CA GLU A 189 -4.56 11.97 -9.83
C GLU A 189 -6.04 12.22 -9.50
N GLU A 190 -6.76 12.81 -10.45
CA GLU A 190 -8.19 13.06 -10.33
C GLU A 190 -8.97 12.19 -11.31
N ARG A 191 -10.12 11.69 -10.87
CA ARG A 191 -11.05 11.00 -11.74
C ARG A 191 -11.86 12.01 -12.54
N THR A 192 -11.44 12.30 -13.75
CA THR A 192 -12.05 13.31 -14.63
C THR A 192 -13.14 12.74 -15.54
N SER A 193 -13.16 11.42 -15.76
CA SER A 193 -14.11 10.73 -16.63
C SER A 193 -14.77 9.57 -15.91
N PRO A 194 -16.08 9.28 -16.15
CA PRO A 194 -16.72 8.06 -15.70
C PRO A 194 -16.18 6.83 -16.42
N ASN A 195 -15.54 7.01 -17.57
CA ASN A 195 -15.01 5.94 -18.39
C ASN A 195 -13.50 5.77 -18.20
N CYS A 196 -13.11 4.69 -17.54
CA CYS A 196 -11.70 4.38 -17.29
C CYS A 196 -10.89 4.06 -18.56
N TYR A 197 -11.54 3.85 -19.70
CA TYR A 197 -10.85 3.55 -20.96
C TYR A 197 -10.34 4.81 -21.67
N GLU A 198 -10.95 5.94 -21.44
CA GLU A 198 -10.58 7.20 -22.12
C GLU A 198 -9.49 7.97 -21.39
N ASP A 199 -9.44 7.85 -20.07
CA ASP A 199 -8.44 8.53 -19.26
C ASP A 199 -7.29 7.59 -18.91
N MET A 200 -6.13 7.83 -19.49
CA MET A 200 -4.93 7.02 -19.31
C MET A 200 -4.15 7.36 -18.04
N THR A 201 -4.56 8.38 -17.30
CA THR A 201 -3.91 8.77 -16.04
C THR A 201 -4.62 8.22 -14.80
N ASN A 202 -5.85 7.73 -14.93
CA ASN A 202 -6.62 7.21 -13.82
C ASN A 202 -6.17 5.80 -13.41
N GLY A 203 -5.82 5.63 -12.15
CA GLY A 203 -5.38 4.36 -11.59
C GLY A 203 -3.86 4.24 -11.50
N CYS A 204 -3.36 3.58 -10.46
CA CYS A 204 -1.92 3.52 -10.21
C CYS A 204 -1.16 2.76 -11.31
N LEU A 205 -1.76 1.70 -11.86
CA LEU A 205 -1.12 0.85 -12.85
C LEU A 205 -2.10 0.47 -13.94
N LYS A 206 -1.73 0.76 -15.20
CA LYS A 206 -2.50 0.42 -16.40
C LYS A 206 -1.65 -0.19 -17.50
N PHE A 207 -1.97 -1.41 -17.87
CA PHE A 207 -1.39 -2.07 -19.04
C PHE A 207 -2.48 -2.49 -20.01
N TYR A 208 -2.24 -2.25 -21.30
CA TYR A 208 -3.12 -2.63 -22.40
C TYR A 208 -2.35 -3.46 -23.42
N GLU A 209 -2.96 -4.57 -23.89
CA GLU A 209 -2.44 -5.35 -25.00
C GLU A 209 -0.95 -5.74 -24.80
N SER A 210 -0.58 -6.07 -23.57
CA SER A 210 0.80 -6.25 -23.13
C SER A 210 1.03 -7.65 -22.57
N SER A 211 2.28 -8.09 -22.46
CA SER A 211 2.59 -9.43 -21.98
C SER A 211 3.87 -9.51 -21.17
N HIS A 212 4.03 -10.64 -20.42
CA HIS A 212 5.19 -10.90 -19.55
C HIS A 212 5.40 -9.75 -18.54
N ILE A 213 4.32 -9.43 -17.81
CA ILE A 213 4.31 -8.34 -16.82
C ILE A 213 4.56 -8.95 -15.45
N ARG A 214 5.47 -8.38 -14.69
CA ARG A 214 5.80 -8.76 -13.31
C ARG A 214 5.68 -7.54 -12.41
N ILE A 215 4.82 -7.61 -11.39
CA ILE A 215 4.66 -6.59 -10.37
C ILE A 215 4.91 -7.26 -9.04
N ASP A 216 5.93 -6.82 -8.29
CA ASP A 216 6.35 -7.52 -7.09
C ASP A 216 6.70 -6.58 -5.93
N GLY A 217 6.06 -6.79 -4.79
CA GLY A 217 6.35 -6.12 -3.53
C GLY A 217 5.81 -4.70 -3.37
N VAL A 218 5.38 -4.04 -4.42
CA VAL A 218 4.98 -2.62 -4.42
C VAL A 218 3.71 -2.37 -3.62
N THR A 219 3.68 -1.27 -2.87
CA THR A 219 2.48 -0.77 -2.20
C THR A 219 1.81 0.30 -3.06
N PHE A 220 0.52 0.15 -3.31
CA PHE A 220 -0.31 1.11 -4.02
C PHE A 220 -1.24 1.82 -3.04
N ILE A 221 -1.29 3.15 -3.10
CA ILE A 221 -2.21 3.95 -2.30
C ILE A 221 -2.95 4.97 -3.15
N ASP A 222 -4.13 5.36 -2.69
CA ASP A 222 -4.93 6.49 -3.17
C ASP A 222 -5.16 6.54 -4.70
N SER A 223 -5.39 5.39 -5.31
CA SER A 223 -5.72 5.34 -6.73
C SER A 223 -7.01 6.10 -7.05
N ALA A 224 -6.98 6.94 -8.08
CA ALA A 224 -8.14 7.73 -8.52
C ALA A 224 -9.29 6.86 -9.07
N ILE A 225 -9.01 5.62 -9.48
CA ILE A 225 -9.97 4.65 -9.97
C ILE A 225 -9.52 3.23 -9.56
N TRP A 226 -9.55 2.25 -10.41
CA TRP A 226 -9.01 0.93 -10.14
C TRP A 226 -7.49 0.97 -9.99
N VAL A 227 -6.96 0.26 -9.00
CA VAL A 227 -5.53 0.29 -8.67
C VAL A 227 -4.69 -0.35 -9.77
N CYS A 228 -5.03 -1.58 -10.16
CA CYS A 228 -4.32 -2.36 -11.17
C CYS A 228 -5.26 -2.73 -12.31
N ASN A 229 -4.99 -2.23 -13.49
CA ASN A 229 -5.78 -2.47 -14.70
C ASN A 229 -4.93 -3.21 -15.74
N LEU A 230 -5.32 -4.42 -16.07
CA LEU A 230 -4.68 -5.27 -17.07
C LEU A 230 -5.71 -5.63 -18.14
N PHE A 231 -5.71 -4.90 -19.26
CA PHE A 231 -6.67 -5.09 -20.34
C PHE A 231 -6.00 -5.81 -21.53
N ALA A 232 -6.57 -6.94 -21.95
CA ALA A 232 -6.04 -7.76 -23.02
C ALA A 232 -4.55 -8.11 -22.82
N CYS A 233 -4.13 -8.28 -21.57
CA CYS A 233 -2.78 -8.67 -21.21
C CYS A 233 -2.67 -10.20 -21.07
N THR A 234 -1.49 -10.72 -21.31
CA THR A 234 -1.17 -12.14 -21.14
C THR A 234 0.08 -12.30 -20.29
N ASP A 235 0.16 -13.42 -19.54
CA ASP A 235 1.30 -13.72 -18.66
C ASP A 235 1.65 -12.54 -17.73
N ALA A 236 0.66 -12.10 -16.95
CA ALA A 236 0.85 -11.10 -15.91
C ALA A 236 0.86 -11.75 -14.53
N VAL A 237 1.86 -11.46 -13.73
CA VAL A 237 2.00 -11.91 -12.35
C VAL A 237 2.08 -10.68 -11.43
N LEU A 238 1.15 -10.60 -10.49
CA LEU A 238 1.15 -9.62 -9.42
C LEU A 238 1.42 -10.37 -8.12
N ASN A 239 2.61 -10.20 -7.59
CA ASN A 239 3.08 -10.91 -6.41
C ASN A 239 3.27 -9.93 -5.26
N ASP A 240 2.76 -10.30 -4.08
CA ASP A 240 2.95 -9.58 -2.84
C ASP A 240 2.68 -8.06 -2.92
N ILE A 241 1.77 -7.64 -3.76
CA ILE A 241 1.31 -6.24 -3.81
C ILE A 241 0.46 -5.91 -2.59
N LYS A 242 0.55 -4.68 -2.12
CA LYS A 242 -0.30 -4.12 -1.07
C LYS A 242 -1.17 -3.01 -1.66
N VAL A 243 -2.41 -2.95 -1.23
CA VAL A 243 -3.34 -1.88 -1.64
C VAL A 243 -3.98 -1.29 -0.39
N VAL A 244 -3.76 -0.01 -0.17
CA VAL A 244 -4.35 0.74 0.96
C VAL A 244 -4.87 2.09 0.46
N GLY A 245 -5.89 2.62 1.13
CA GLY A 245 -6.29 4.01 0.89
C GLY A 245 -7.11 4.23 -0.37
N HIS A 246 -7.92 3.28 -0.76
CA HIS A 246 -8.85 3.46 -1.89
C HIS A 246 -10.10 4.25 -1.45
N TRP A 247 -9.94 5.55 -1.28
CA TRP A 247 -11.02 6.45 -0.86
C TRP A 247 -11.66 7.25 -2.02
N LYS A 248 -11.03 7.29 -3.15
CA LYS A 248 -11.44 8.04 -4.33
C LYS A 248 -12.45 7.30 -5.21
#